data_bed23c6a1fa800eb4310c2c2fca8eac1
#
_entry.id   bed23c6a1fa800eb4310c2c2fca8eac1
#
_cell.length_a   1.000
_cell.length_b   1.000
_cell.length_c   1.000
_cell.angle_alpha   90.00
_cell.angle_beta   90.00
_cell.angle_gamma   90.00
#
_symmetry.space_group_name_H-M   'P 1'
#
loop_
_entity.id
_entity.type
_entity.pdbx_description
1 polymer ?
#
loop_
_entity_poly.entity_id
_entity_poly.type
_entity_poly.pdbx_seq_one_letter_code
_entity_poly.pdbx_strand_id
1 'polypeptide(L)'
;MSQKFSYSFPVFAGQAPRIDALKDYPGEYTYKYPKAGYPNSKVEVRTYDIKSHVTRTMKLPLDADGYIPRIRFTKDANKLAIMTLNRHQDRFDLYFADPRSTLCKLMLRDESPYYIKENIFDNIQFYPEYFSMLSERDGYSHLYWYSMGGNLIKKVTNGKFEVKDFLGYDEEDGSFYYTSNEESPLRKAVYKIDKKGKKTKLSQQAGTNTPLFSKSMKYYMNKFSSLDTPMLVTLNDNSGKTLKTLITNDALKQTLSGYAVPQKEFFTFQTTDGVKLNGWMMKPVNFSASKKYPVLMYQYSGPGSQQVLDTWGISWETYMASLGISWYV
;
A
#
# COMPACT_ATOMS: atom_id res chain seq x y z
N MET A 1 -12.66 -29.41 10.53
CA MET A 1 -11.51 -28.54 10.95
C MET A 1 -10.36 -28.83 10.02
N SER A 2 -9.81 -27.82 9.30
CA SER A 2 -8.64 -28.06 8.46
C SER A 2 -7.47 -28.50 9.34
N GLN A 3 -6.72 -29.52 8.92
CA GLN A 3 -5.49 -29.93 9.58
C GLN A 3 -4.47 -28.81 9.39
N LYS A 4 -4.35 -27.96 10.40
CA LYS A 4 -3.32 -26.93 10.44
C LYS A 4 -2.12 -27.44 11.19
N PHE A 5 -0.94 -27.26 10.64
CA PHE A 5 0.31 -27.55 11.33
C PHE A 5 0.52 -26.57 12.47
N SER A 6 1.02 -27.08 13.59
CA SER A 6 1.46 -26.25 14.70
C SER A 6 2.90 -25.82 14.47
N TYR A 7 3.18 -24.54 14.64
CA TYR A 7 4.51 -23.95 14.64
C TYR A 7 4.77 -23.34 15.99
N SER A 8 5.96 -23.61 16.54
CA SER A 8 6.42 -23.01 17.78
C SER A 8 7.57 -22.08 17.51
N PHE A 9 7.50 -20.87 18.07
CA PHE A 9 8.57 -19.88 18.06
C PHE A 9 9.07 -19.66 19.48
N PRO A 10 10.38 -19.67 19.71
CA PRO A 10 10.93 -19.22 20.98
C PRO A 10 10.60 -17.73 21.17
N VAL A 11 10.18 -17.38 22.36
CA VAL A 11 9.82 -16.01 22.76
C VAL A 11 10.66 -15.62 23.95
N PHE A 12 11.38 -14.50 23.85
CA PHE A 12 12.16 -13.95 24.96
C PHE A 12 11.23 -13.32 26.01
N ALA A 13 11.70 -13.25 27.24
CA ALA A 13 10.97 -12.58 28.32
C ALA A 13 10.57 -11.16 27.91
N GLY A 14 9.32 -10.80 28.15
CA GLY A 14 8.74 -9.49 27.78
C GLY A 14 8.43 -9.26 26.30
N GLN A 15 8.82 -10.15 25.39
CA GLN A 15 8.54 -10.02 23.96
C GLN A 15 7.04 -10.17 23.63
N ALA A 16 6.31 -10.95 24.43
CA ALA A 16 4.87 -11.14 24.31
C ALA A 16 4.15 -10.76 25.62
N PRO A 17 4.16 -9.48 26.04
CA PRO A 17 3.68 -9.03 27.35
C PRO A 17 2.18 -9.24 27.60
N ARG A 18 1.41 -9.50 26.53
CA ARG A 18 -0.04 -9.79 26.62
C ARG A 18 -0.34 -11.27 26.96
N ILE A 19 0.67 -12.12 26.97
CA ILE A 19 0.57 -13.55 27.32
C ILE A 19 1.22 -13.69 28.67
N ASP A 20 0.42 -13.84 29.75
CA ASP A 20 0.91 -13.88 31.14
C ASP A 20 2.03 -14.89 31.35
N ALA A 21 1.93 -16.07 30.74
CA ALA A 21 2.96 -17.12 30.83
C ALA A 21 4.31 -16.73 30.19
N LEU A 22 4.35 -15.71 29.33
CA LEU A 22 5.54 -15.27 28.59
C LEU A 22 6.00 -13.86 28.98
N LYS A 23 5.34 -13.27 30.00
CA LYS A 23 5.60 -11.89 30.42
C LYS A 23 6.97 -11.75 31.08
N ASP A 24 7.28 -12.63 32.01
CA ASP A 24 8.46 -12.54 32.87
C ASP A 24 9.54 -13.59 32.54
N TYR A 25 9.16 -14.65 31.82
CA TYR A 25 10.06 -15.75 31.48
C TYR A 25 10.03 -16.06 29.98
N PRO A 26 11.16 -16.55 29.41
CA PRO A 26 11.15 -17.05 28.05
C PRO A 26 10.28 -18.29 27.92
N GLY A 27 9.74 -18.52 26.73
CA GLY A 27 8.88 -19.68 26.47
C GLY A 27 8.67 -19.90 24.98
N GLU A 28 7.64 -20.64 24.63
CA GLU A 28 7.25 -20.88 23.25
C GLU A 28 5.86 -20.32 22.94
N TYR A 29 5.74 -19.66 21.80
CA TYR A 29 4.47 -19.29 21.23
C TYR A 29 4.12 -20.24 20.10
N THR A 30 3.06 -21.05 20.30
CA THR A 30 2.60 -22.02 19.31
C THR A 30 1.34 -21.52 18.61
N TYR A 31 1.33 -21.55 17.28
CA TYR A 31 0.16 -21.23 16.48
C TYR A 31 0.00 -22.20 15.31
N LYS A 32 -1.20 -22.25 14.75
CA LYS A 32 -1.52 -23.10 13.61
C LYS A 32 -1.51 -22.32 12.31
N TYR A 33 -0.78 -22.83 11.33
CA TYR A 33 -0.67 -22.23 10.01
C TYR A 33 -0.72 -23.32 8.92
N PRO A 34 -1.42 -23.13 7.79
CA PRO A 34 -1.42 -24.09 6.69
C PRO A 34 -0.05 -24.10 5.99
N LYS A 35 0.46 -25.28 5.63
CA LYS A 35 1.63 -25.42 4.75
C LYS A 35 1.21 -25.38 3.29
N ALA A 36 2.15 -24.98 2.40
CA ALA A 36 1.97 -25.10 0.97
C ALA A 36 1.63 -26.56 0.57
N GLY A 37 0.72 -26.72 -0.37
CA GLY A 37 0.23 -28.03 -0.82
C GLY A 37 -0.84 -28.69 0.07
N TYR A 38 -1.13 -28.14 1.25
CA TYR A 38 -2.19 -28.65 2.14
C TYR A 38 -3.52 -27.93 1.97
N PRO A 39 -4.63 -28.55 2.38
CA PRO A 39 -5.95 -27.94 2.29
C PRO A 39 -6.02 -26.61 3.03
N ASN A 40 -6.67 -25.64 2.42
CA ASN A 40 -6.92 -24.33 3.03
C ASN A 40 -8.04 -24.41 4.08
N SER A 41 -8.20 -23.34 4.86
CA SER A 41 -9.36 -23.23 5.76
C SER A 41 -10.63 -23.04 4.93
N LYS A 42 -11.69 -23.76 5.29
CA LYS A 42 -13.02 -23.50 4.74
C LYS A 42 -13.60 -22.30 5.45
N VAL A 43 -13.95 -21.29 4.68
CA VAL A 43 -14.46 -20.00 5.17
C VAL A 43 -15.84 -19.72 4.59
N GLU A 44 -16.67 -19.01 5.34
CA GLU A 44 -18.01 -18.59 4.92
C GLU A 44 -18.34 -17.23 5.52
N VAL A 45 -19.26 -16.50 4.90
CA VAL A 45 -19.81 -15.26 5.45
C VAL A 45 -21.20 -15.55 6.01
N ARG A 46 -21.43 -15.10 7.23
CA ARG A 46 -22.74 -15.20 7.91
C ARG A 46 -23.27 -13.82 8.26
N THR A 47 -24.59 -13.68 8.21
CA THR A 47 -25.31 -12.52 8.74
C THR A 47 -26.09 -12.93 9.99
N TYR A 48 -26.12 -12.02 10.96
CA TYR A 48 -26.93 -12.17 12.18
C TYR A 48 -27.91 -11.02 12.28
N ASP A 49 -29.19 -11.36 12.31
CA ASP A 49 -30.25 -10.38 12.52
C ASP A 49 -30.47 -10.17 14.03
N ILE A 50 -30.17 -8.95 14.49
CA ILE A 50 -30.22 -8.58 15.94
C ILE A 50 -31.66 -8.65 16.49
N LYS A 51 -32.68 -8.38 15.65
CA LYS A 51 -34.07 -8.35 16.09
C LYS A 51 -34.68 -9.74 16.20
N SER A 52 -34.47 -10.57 15.20
CA SER A 52 -35.01 -11.93 15.14
C SER A 52 -34.11 -12.98 15.73
N HIS A 53 -32.86 -12.62 16.09
CA HIS A 53 -31.81 -13.54 16.57
C HIS A 53 -31.48 -14.69 15.61
N VAL A 54 -31.67 -14.47 14.29
CA VAL A 54 -31.47 -15.51 13.27
C VAL A 54 -30.13 -15.30 12.57
N THR A 55 -29.33 -16.36 12.52
CA THR A 55 -28.10 -16.43 11.72
C THR A 55 -28.39 -17.06 10.37
N ARG A 56 -27.87 -16.48 9.28
CA ARG A 56 -27.98 -17.02 7.92
C ARG A 56 -26.60 -17.07 7.28
N THR A 57 -26.30 -18.16 6.55
CA THR A 57 -25.09 -18.25 5.73
C THR A 57 -25.34 -17.67 4.35
N MET A 58 -24.41 -16.82 3.87
CA MET A 58 -24.50 -16.22 2.55
C MET A 58 -24.28 -17.29 1.49
N LYS A 59 -25.09 -17.23 0.42
CA LYS A 59 -24.98 -18.14 -0.76
C LYS A 59 -23.86 -17.66 -1.69
N LEU A 60 -22.64 -17.64 -1.15
CA LEU A 60 -21.45 -17.15 -1.87
C LEU A 60 -20.86 -18.26 -2.75
N PRO A 61 -20.71 -18.04 -4.07
CA PRO A 61 -20.05 -19.00 -4.97
C PRO A 61 -18.53 -18.94 -4.78
N LEU A 62 -18.04 -19.55 -3.70
CA LEU A 62 -16.63 -19.62 -3.34
C LEU A 62 -16.08 -21.00 -3.67
N ASP A 63 -14.89 -21.07 -4.27
CA ASP A 63 -14.15 -22.30 -4.46
C ASP A 63 -13.89 -22.98 -3.08
N ALA A 64 -13.85 -24.30 -3.05
CA ALA A 64 -13.78 -25.08 -1.79
C ALA A 64 -12.54 -24.73 -0.93
N ASP A 65 -11.49 -24.23 -1.55
CA ASP A 65 -10.23 -23.79 -0.95
C ASP A 65 -9.89 -22.32 -1.24
N GLY A 66 -10.87 -21.53 -1.69
CA GLY A 66 -10.75 -20.11 -1.94
C GLY A 66 -10.66 -19.28 -0.66
N TYR A 67 -10.40 -18.00 -0.85
CA TYR A 67 -10.24 -17.01 0.22
C TYR A 67 -11.34 -15.96 0.18
N ILE A 68 -11.63 -15.40 1.35
CA ILE A 68 -12.43 -14.17 1.52
C ILE A 68 -11.51 -13.12 2.16
N PRO A 69 -10.71 -12.39 1.34
CA PRO A 69 -9.74 -11.44 1.88
C PRO A 69 -10.39 -10.27 2.60
N ARG A 70 -11.52 -9.78 2.11
CA ARG A 70 -12.23 -8.62 2.71
C ARG A 70 -13.74 -8.74 2.56
N ILE A 71 -14.44 -8.16 3.52
CA ILE A 71 -15.86 -7.80 3.41
C ILE A 71 -15.99 -6.32 3.78
N ARG A 72 -16.87 -5.58 3.09
CA ARG A 72 -17.06 -4.15 3.34
C ARG A 72 -18.52 -3.76 3.19
N PHE A 73 -19.00 -2.84 4.02
CA PHE A 73 -20.28 -2.19 3.80
C PHE A 73 -20.17 -1.22 2.61
N THR A 74 -21.19 -1.26 1.74
CA THR A 74 -21.35 -0.22 0.71
C THR A 74 -22.10 0.97 1.29
N LYS A 75 -22.45 1.97 0.45
CA LYS A 75 -23.34 3.07 0.86
C LYS A 75 -24.81 2.66 0.89
N ASP A 76 -25.15 1.49 0.38
CA ASP A 76 -26.49 0.90 0.42
C ASP A 76 -26.54 -0.17 1.53
N ALA A 77 -27.35 0.05 2.54
CA ALA A 77 -27.50 -0.87 3.68
C ALA A 77 -27.98 -2.28 3.29
N ASN A 78 -28.53 -2.47 2.09
CA ASN A 78 -28.96 -3.77 1.57
C ASN A 78 -27.86 -4.47 0.74
N LYS A 79 -26.67 -3.88 0.61
CA LYS A 79 -25.57 -4.42 -0.18
C LYS A 79 -24.29 -4.53 0.64
N LEU A 80 -23.92 -5.74 0.98
CA LEU A 80 -22.60 -6.07 1.54
C LEU A 80 -21.68 -6.44 0.37
N ALA A 81 -20.53 -5.78 0.27
CA ALA A 81 -19.47 -6.17 -0.64
C ALA A 81 -18.67 -7.32 -0.04
N ILE A 82 -18.58 -8.43 -0.76
CA ILE A 82 -17.76 -9.60 -0.41
C ILE A 82 -16.73 -9.79 -1.50
N MET A 83 -15.47 -9.82 -1.14
CA MET A 83 -14.34 -10.03 -2.03
C MET A 83 -13.84 -11.44 -1.87
N THR A 84 -13.59 -12.13 -2.97
CA THR A 84 -13.06 -13.50 -2.97
C THR A 84 -11.84 -13.62 -3.85
N LEU A 85 -10.97 -14.57 -3.52
CA LEU A 85 -9.87 -15.02 -4.37
C LEU A 85 -9.93 -16.54 -4.51
N ASN A 86 -9.55 -17.03 -5.67
CA ASN A 86 -9.26 -18.45 -5.83
C ASN A 86 -7.96 -18.83 -5.11
N ARG A 87 -7.65 -20.13 -5.04
CA ARG A 87 -6.46 -20.67 -4.36
C ARG A 87 -5.15 -20.10 -4.92
N HIS A 88 -5.04 -19.93 -6.24
CA HIS A 88 -3.86 -19.41 -6.90
C HIS A 88 -3.70 -17.88 -6.76
N GLN A 89 -4.74 -17.20 -6.25
CA GLN A 89 -4.78 -15.74 -6.05
C GLN A 89 -4.60 -14.95 -7.36
N ASP A 90 -4.99 -15.53 -8.48
CA ASP A 90 -4.95 -14.97 -9.83
C ASP A 90 -6.33 -14.58 -10.37
N ARG A 91 -7.41 -14.93 -9.64
CA ARG A 91 -8.79 -14.55 -9.93
C ARG A 91 -9.46 -13.92 -8.71
N PHE A 92 -9.82 -12.66 -8.85
CA PHE A 92 -10.56 -11.87 -7.87
C PHE A 92 -12.00 -11.68 -8.33
N ASP A 93 -12.95 -11.94 -7.43
CA ASP A 93 -14.36 -11.66 -7.64
C ASP A 93 -14.90 -10.73 -6.56
N LEU A 94 -15.63 -9.70 -7.00
CA LEU A 94 -16.41 -8.82 -6.13
C LEU A 94 -17.88 -9.19 -6.23
N TYR A 95 -18.48 -9.56 -5.11
CA TYR A 95 -19.92 -9.83 -5.01
C TYR A 95 -20.62 -8.72 -4.22
N PHE A 96 -21.82 -8.34 -4.66
CA PHE A 96 -22.77 -7.66 -3.79
C PHE A 96 -23.78 -8.68 -3.26
N ALA A 97 -23.88 -8.72 -1.95
CA ALA A 97 -24.68 -9.67 -1.21
C ALA A 97 -25.79 -8.95 -0.45
N ASP A 98 -27.01 -9.47 -0.54
CA ASP A 98 -28.14 -9.01 0.28
C ASP A 98 -28.15 -9.77 1.61
N PRO A 99 -27.93 -9.10 2.74
CA PRO A 99 -27.88 -9.75 4.05
C PRO A 99 -29.16 -10.45 4.48
N ARG A 100 -30.32 -10.10 3.87
CA ARG A 100 -31.63 -10.69 4.22
C ARG A 100 -31.95 -11.93 3.40
N SER A 101 -31.83 -11.82 2.07
CA SER A 101 -32.09 -12.96 1.16
C SER A 101 -30.91 -13.92 1.08
N THR A 102 -29.73 -13.50 1.53
CA THR A 102 -28.45 -14.22 1.44
C THR A 102 -27.89 -14.41 0.04
N LEU A 103 -28.55 -13.85 -0.98
CA LEU A 103 -28.11 -13.94 -2.36
C LEU A 103 -26.88 -13.09 -2.61
N CYS A 104 -25.93 -13.64 -3.36
CA CYS A 104 -24.70 -12.97 -3.77
C CYS A 104 -24.70 -12.84 -5.29
N LYS A 105 -24.57 -11.61 -5.79
CA LYS A 105 -24.49 -11.31 -7.23
C LYS A 105 -23.05 -10.91 -7.57
N LEU A 106 -22.46 -11.58 -8.55
CA LEU A 106 -21.16 -11.19 -9.09
C LEU A 106 -21.26 -9.83 -9.79
N MET A 107 -20.44 -8.88 -9.37
CA MET A 107 -20.40 -7.53 -9.92
C MET A 107 -19.18 -7.30 -10.79
N LEU A 108 -18.07 -7.92 -10.45
CA LEU A 108 -16.80 -7.74 -11.13
C LEU A 108 -15.96 -9.00 -10.97
N ARG A 109 -15.28 -9.40 -12.03
CA ARG A 109 -14.18 -10.35 -12.02
C ARG A 109 -12.94 -9.67 -12.56
N ASP A 110 -11.82 -9.84 -11.88
CA ASP A 110 -10.50 -9.44 -12.32
C ASP A 110 -9.57 -10.64 -12.33
N GLU A 111 -8.76 -10.79 -13.36
CA GLU A 111 -7.85 -11.92 -13.54
C GLU A 111 -6.46 -11.41 -13.89
N SER A 112 -5.44 -12.14 -13.43
CA SER A 112 -4.04 -11.83 -13.69
C SER A 112 -3.32 -13.10 -14.13
N PRO A 113 -2.42 -13.04 -15.12
CA PRO A 113 -1.60 -14.20 -15.49
C PRO A 113 -0.55 -14.58 -14.41
N TYR A 114 -0.43 -13.76 -13.35
CA TYR A 114 0.52 -13.97 -12.25
C TYR A 114 -0.21 -14.13 -10.93
N TYR A 115 -0.48 -13.03 -10.23
CA TYR A 115 -1.30 -12.98 -9.01
C TYR A 115 -1.88 -11.57 -8.82
N ILE A 116 -2.88 -11.45 -7.97
CA ILE A 116 -3.55 -10.19 -7.64
C ILE A 116 -3.04 -9.69 -6.30
N LYS A 117 -2.50 -8.46 -6.28
CA LYS A 117 -1.91 -7.85 -5.08
C LYS A 117 -2.96 -7.53 -4.03
N GLU A 118 -2.62 -7.74 -2.77
CA GLU A 118 -3.52 -7.50 -1.63
C GLU A 118 -3.97 -6.04 -1.51
N ASN A 119 -3.11 -5.07 -1.84
CA ASN A 119 -3.45 -3.66 -1.74
C ASN A 119 -4.66 -3.24 -2.61
N ILE A 120 -5.00 -4.02 -3.64
CA ILE A 120 -6.18 -3.78 -4.48
C ILE A 120 -7.45 -3.80 -3.65
N PHE A 121 -7.59 -4.75 -2.71
CA PHE A 121 -8.79 -4.91 -1.87
C PHE A 121 -8.99 -3.73 -0.94
N ASP A 122 -7.91 -3.11 -0.46
CA ASP A 122 -7.95 -1.97 0.45
C ASP A 122 -8.23 -0.64 -0.26
N ASN A 123 -7.99 -0.58 -1.57
CA ASN A 123 -8.24 0.60 -2.40
C ASN A 123 -9.64 0.64 -3.07
N ILE A 124 -10.49 -0.37 -2.85
CA ILE A 124 -11.87 -0.31 -3.33
C ILE A 124 -12.66 0.65 -2.43
N GLN A 125 -13.25 1.68 -3.04
CA GLN A 125 -14.11 2.65 -2.35
C GLN A 125 -15.51 2.64 -2.95
N PHE A 126 -16.54 2.70 -2.09
CA PHE A 126 -17.94 2.66 -2.48
C PHE A 126 -18.59 4.04 -2.28
N TYR A 127 -19.32 4.47 -3.31
CA TYR A 127 -20.12 5.68 -3.37
C TYR A 127 -21.60 5.28 -3.59
N PRO A 128 -22.58 6.20 -3.49
CA PRO A 128 -23.99 5.83 -3.69
C PRO A 128 -24.28 5.10 -5.00
N GLU A 129 -23.75 5.63 -6.11
CA GLU A 129 -24.01 5.12 -7.47
C GLU A 129 -22.80 4.40 -8.10
N TYR A 130 -21.62 4.44 -7.46
CA TYR A 130 -20.36 4.03 -8.06
C TYR A 130 -19.47 3.27 -7.08
N PHE A 131 -18.48 2.58 -7.63
CA PHE A 131 -17.32 2.14 -6.88
C PHE A 131 -16.03 2.27 -7.71
N SER A 132 -14.91 2.39 -7.01
CA SER A 132 -13.58 2.43 -7.63
C SER A 132 -12.82 1.15 -7.35
N MET A 133 -11.89 0.80 -8.23
CA MET A 133 -10.95 -0.29 -8.05
C MET A 133 -9.62 0.06 -8.71
N LEU A 134 -8.50 -0.28 -8.08
CA LEU A 134 -7.22 -0.39 -8.75
C LEU A 134 -7.09 -1.78 -9.38
N SER A 135 -6.51 -1.86 -10.57
CA SER A 135 -6.25 -3.14 -11.24
C SER A 135 -5.01 -3.06 -12.11
N GLU A 136 -4.25 -4.16 -12.19
CA GLU A 136 -3.05 -4.30 -13.02
C GLU A 136 -3.33 -5.01 -14.35
N ARG A 137 -4.61 -5.20 -14.74
CA ARG A 137 -5.04 -5.92 -15.95
C ARG A 137 -4.41 -5.43 -17.26
N ASP A 138 -3.95 -4.18 -17.28
CA ASP A 138 -3.29 -3.55 -18.43
C ASP A 138 -1.76 -3.42 -18.24
N GLY A 139 -1.16 -4.21 -17.33
CA GLY A 139 0.27 -4.27 -17.06
C GLY A 139 0.79 -3.27 -16.02
N TYR A 140 0.00 -2.24 -15.66
CA TYR A 140 0.29 -1.28 -14.60
C TYR A 140 -0.95 -1.08 -13.73
N SER A 141 -0.74 -0.75 -12.45
CA SER A 141 -1.85 -0.43 -11.54
C SER A 141 -2.53 0.87 -11.96
N HIS A 142 -3.78 0.78 -12.41
CA HIS A 142 -4.60 1.92 -12.82
C HIS A 142 -5.93 1.96 -12.10
N LEU A 143 -6.53 3.16 -12.04
CA LEU A 143 -7.83 3.41 -11.44
C LEU A 143 -8.96 3.17 -12.45
N TYR A 144 -9.89 2.31 -12.07
CA TYR A 144 -11.11 1.98 -12.81
C TYR A 144 -12.33 2.42 -12.02
N TRP A 145 -13.34 2.93 -12.73
CA TRP A 145 -14.57 3.45 -12.18
C TRP A 145 -15.77 2.67 -12.70
N TYR A 146 -16.57 2.13 -11.79
CA TYR A 146 -17.70 1.26 -12.09
C TYR A 146 -18.99 1.82 -11.53
N SER A 147 -20.12 1.52 -12.18
CA SER A 147 -21.45 1.69 -11.59
C SER A 147 -21.69 0.66 -10.49
N MET A 148 -22.60 0.94 -9.56
CA MET A 148 -23.07 -0.05 -8.58
C MET A 148 -23.81 -1.24 -9.22
N GLY A 149 -24.03 -1.21 -10.54
CA GLY A 149 -24.50 -2.34 -11.35
C GLY A 149 -23.40 -3.28 -11.83
N GLY A 150 -22.12 -2.93 -11.64
CA GLY A 150 -20.95 -3.70 -12.07
C GLY A 150 -20.43 -3.33 -13.47
N ASN A 151 -21.05 -2.35 -14.15
CA ASN A 151 -20.58 -1.93 -15.48
C ASN A 151 -19.39 -0.99 -15.36
N LEU A 152 -18.32 -1.25 -16.12
CA LEU A 152 -17.20 -0.33 -16.25
C LEU A 152 -17.67 0.96 -16.93
N ILE A 153 -17.51 2.09 -16.25
CA ILE A 153 -17.84 3.41 -16.80
C ILE A 153 -16.63 3.99 -17.52
N LYS A 154 -15.45 3.93 -16.85
CA LYS A 154 -14.21 4.40 -17.47
C LYS A 154 -12.96 3.87 -16.76
N LYS A 155 -11.87 3.78 -17.52
CA LYS A 155 -10.50 3.74 -16.98
C LYS A 155 -10.09 5.20 -16.71
N VAL A 156 -9.88 5.55 -15.45
CA VAL A 156 -9.61 6.94 -15.04
C VAL A 156 -8.19 7.35 -15.34
N THR A 157 -7.23 6.45 -15.11
CA THR A 157 -5.80 6.68 -15.33
C THR A 157 -5.24 5.76 -16.40
N ASN A 158 -4.23 6.20 -17.15
CA ASN A 158 -3.58 5.44 -18.20
C ASN A 158 -2.13 5.88 -18.38
N GLY A 159 -1.24 4.94 -18.73
CA GLY A 159 0.19 5.23 -18.99
C GLY A 159 1.10 4.11 -18.52
N LYS A 160 2.42 4.31 -18.67
CA LYS A 160 3.47 3.37 -18.18
C LYS A 160 3.92 3.76 -16.76
N PHE A 161 2.99 3.76 -15.82
CA PHE A 161 3.23 4.08 -14.42
C PHE A 161 2.17 3.40 -13.54
N GLU A 162 2.41 3.35 -12.25
CA GLU A 162 1.47 2.80 -11.28
C GLU A 162 0.77 3.90 -10.48
N VAL A 163 -0.54 3.80 -10.37
CA VAL A 163 -1.29 4.44 -9.29
C VAL A 163 -0.98 3.68 -8.00
N LYS A 164 -0.43 4.38 -7.01
CA LYS A 164 -0.04 3.79 -5.72
C LYS A 164 -1.21 3.75 -4.74
N ASP A 165 -1.96 4.86 -4.65
CA ASP A 165 -3.11 4.98 -3.77
C ASP A 165 -4.22 5.73 -4.50
N PHE A 166 -5.46 5.26 -4.40
CA PHE A 166 -6.63 6.04 -4.70
C PHE A 166 -7.09 6.76 -3.43
N LEU A 167 -7.05 8.09 -3.44
CA LEU A 167 -7.29 8.93 -2.28
C LEU A 167 -8.77 9.25 -2.09
N GLY A 168 -9.53 9.33 -3.19
CA GLY A 168 -10.96 9.56 -3.16
C GLY A 168 -11.49 10.29 -4.41
N TYR A 169 -12.80 10.41 -4.43
CA TYR A 169 -13.58 11.11 -5.45
C TYR A 169 -14.38 12.22 -4.81
N ASP A 170 -14.29 13.43 -5.36
CA ASP A 170 -15.12 14.57 -4.97
C ASP A 170 -16.43 14.52 -5.76
N GLU A 171 -17.52 14.18 -5.08
CA GLU A 171 -18.85 14.04 -5.69
C GLU A 171 -19.42 15.38 -6.17
N GLU A 172 -18.95 16.52 -5.63
CA GLU A 172 -19.45 17.85 -6.01
C GLU A 172 -18.90 18.30 -7.37
N ASP A 173 -17.57 18.14 -7.58
CA ASP A 173 -16.92 18.61 -8.82
C ASP A 173 -16.57 17.48 -9.80
N GLY A 174 -16.75 16.24 -9.41
CA GLY A 174 -16.50 15.06 -10.23
C GLY A 174 -15.01 14.73 -10.40
N SER A 175 -14.16 15.12 -9.46
CA SER A 175 -12.71 14.94 -9.54
C SER A 175 -12.23 13.72 -8.78
N PHE A 176 -11.21 13.05 -9.34
CA PHE A 176 -10.50 11.92 -8.75
C PHE A 176 -9.15 12.37 -8.24
N TYR A 177 -8.77 11.91 -7.04
CA TYR A 177 -7.47 12.19 -6.42
C TYR A 177 -6.72 10.89 -6.20
N TYR A 178 -5.44 10.86 -6.56
CA TYR A 178 -4.60 9.67 -6.44
C TYR A 178 -3.13 10.04 -6.27
N THR A 179 -2.33 9.06 -5.84
CA THR A 179 -0.88 9.15 -5.91
C THR A 179 -0.34 8.21 -6.99
N SER A 180 0.73 8.60 -7.65
CA SER A 180 1.42 7.75 -8.63
C SER A 180 2.92 8.00 -8.68
N ASN A 181 3.62 7.07 -9.35
CA ASN A 181 5.05 7.14 -9.63
C ASN A 181 5.36 7.57 -11.07
N GLU A 182 4.43 8.27 -11.76
CA GLU A 182 4.57 8.58 -13.20
C GLU A 182 5.78 9.47 -13.55
N GLU A 183 6.30 10.25 -12.61
CA GLU A 183 7.49 11.08 -12.85
C GLU A 183 8.79 10.29 -12.68
N SER A 184 8.80 9.33 -11.78
CA SER A 184 9.95 8.50 -11.46
C SER A 184 9.53 7.32 -10.60
N PRO A 185 10.07 6.11 -10.84
CA PRO A 185 9.82 4.96 -9.97
C PRO A 185 10.28 5.20 -8.52
N LEU A 186 11.18 6.16 -8.28
CA LEU A 186 11.70 6.51 -6.95
C LEU A 186 10.80 7.47 -6.17
N ARG A 187 9.78 8.04 -6.79
CA ARG A 187 8.98 9.15 -6.26
C ARG A 187 7.49 8.82 -6.23
N LYS A 188 6.79 9.52 -5.38
CA LYS A 188 5.33 9.45 -5.30
C LYS A 188 4.76 10.87 -5.27
N ALA A 189 4.03 11.24 -6.32
CA ALA A 189 3.41 12.55 -6.47
C ALA A 189 1.88 12.45 -6.33
N VAL A 190 1.24 13.58 -6.02
CA VAL A 190 -0.22 13.71 -5.84
C VAL A 190 -0.83 14.33 -7.07
N TYR A 191 -1.92 13.73 -7.56
CA TYR A 191 -2.61 14.16 -8.78
C TYR A 191 -4.11 14.29 -8.57
N LYS A 192 -4.70 15.17 -9.36
CA LYS A 192 -6.13 15.34 -9.58
C LYS A 192 -6.45 15.08 -11.06
N ILE A 193 -7.54 14.35 -11.33
CA ILE A 193 -8.17 14.31 -12.66
C ILE A 193 -9.58 14.87 -12.50
N ASP A 194 -9.91 15.94 -13.21
CA ASP A 194 -11.24 16.54 -13.19
C ASP A 194 -12.26 15.76 -14.03
N LYS A 195 -13.53 16.16 -13.96
CA LYS A 195 -14.64 15.52 -14.71
C LYS A 195 -14.45 15.54 -16.23
N LYS A 196 -13.64 16.49 -16.75
CA LYS A 196 -13.30 16.61 -18.18
C LYS A 196 -12.10 15.74 -18.56
N GLY A 197 -11.45 15.08 -17.61
CA GLY A 197 -10.26 14.25 -17.82
C GLY A 197 -8.95 15.04 -17.79
N LYS A 198 -8.95 16.33 -17.42
CA LYS A 198 -7.73 17.11 -17.28
C LYS A 198 -6.97 16.67 -16.02
N LYS A 199 -5.75 16.20 -16.20
CA LYS A 199 -4.83 15.85 -15.13
C LYS A 199 -4.07 17.07 -14.64
N THR A 200 -3.96 17.22 -13.32
CA THR A 200 -3.19 18.27 -12.65
C THR A 200 -2.36 17.65 -11.54
N LYS A 201 -1.06 17.94 -11.50
CA LYS A 201 -0.19 17.60 -10.39
C LYS A 201 -0.42 18.59 -9.25
N LEU A 202 -0.68 18.10 -8.05
CA LEU A 202 -0.94 18.90 -6.84
C LEU A 202 0.32 19.06 -5.99
N SER A 203 1.20 18.06 -5.95
CA SER A 203 2.46 18.13 -5.21
C SER A 203 3.47 19.01 -5.92
N GLN A 204 4.05 19.98 -5.20
CA GLN A 204 4.94 20.99 -5.78
C GLN A 204 6.37 20.47 -5.96
N GLN A 205 6.86 19.67 -5.02
CA GLN A 205 8.25 19.24 -4.95
C GLN A 205 8.41 17.79 -5.43
N ALA A 206 9.60 17.52 -5.99
CA ALA A 206 10.01 16.16 -6.34
C ALA A 206 10.46 15.39 -5.11
N GLY A 207 9.91 14.20 -4.89
CA GLY A 207 10.16 13.34 -3.73
C GLY A 207 8.97 12.44 -3.43
N THR A 208 8.87 12.02 -2.18
CA THR A 208 7.79 11.14 -1.73
C THR A 208 6.73 11.93 -0.96
N ASN A 209 5.50 11.89 -1.46
CA ASN A 209 4.34 12.55 -0.89
C ASN A 209 3.38 11.52 -0.29
N THR A 210 2.85 11.81 0.89
CA THR A 210 1.84 10.99 1.58
C THR A 210 0.69 11.90 2.02
N PRO A 211 -0.28 12.14 1.13
CA PRO A 211 -1.41 13.01 1.40
C PRO A 211 -2.48 12.31 2.24
N LEU A 212 -3.16 13.08 3.08
CA LEU A 212 -4.36 12.69 3.81
C LEU A 212 -5.45 13.72 3.54
N PHE A 213 -6.43 13.35 2.74
CA PHE A 213 -7.55 14.22 2.36
C PHE A 213 -8.62 14.27 3.46
N SER A 214 -9.27 15.42 3.56
CA SER A 214 -10.51 15.59 4.31
C SER A 214 -11.65 14.79 3.64
N LYS A 215 -12.68 14.44 4.41
CA LYS A 215 -13.87 13.76 3.86
C LYS A 215 -14.55 14.54 2.71
N SER A 216 -14.47 15.86 2.74
CA SER A 216 -15.03 16.73 1.70
C SER A 216 -14.15 16.85 0.46
N MET A 217 -12.95 16.24 0.44
CA MET A 217 -11.96 16.36 -0.63
C MET A 217 -11.50 17.81 -0.93
N LYS A 218 -11.82 18.79 -0.05
CA LYS A 218 -11.48 20.21 -0.26
C LYS A 218 -10.10 20.58 0.27
N TYR A 219 -9.59 19.81 1.24
CA TYR A 219 -8.29 20.05 1.87
C TYR A 219 -7.54 18.75 2.06
N TYR A 220 -6.22 18.83 2.10
CA TYR A 220 -5.39 17.69 2.50
C TYR A 220 -4.15 18.13 3.26
N MET A 221 -3.75 17.32 4.23
CA MET A 221 -2.41 17.38 4.81
C MET A 221 -1.48 16.56 3.95
N ASN A 222 -0.33 17.10 3.59
CA ASN A 222 0.71 16.37 2.86
C ASN A 222 1.95 16.20 3.72
N LYS A 223 2.39 14.96 3.92
CA LYS A 223 3.72 14.64 4.43
C LYS A 223 4.64 14.46 3.23
N PHE A 224 5.64 15.29 3.12
CA PHE A 224 6.62 15.28 2.04
C PHE A 224 8.02 15.02 2.58
N SER A 225 8.84 14.26 1.87
CA SER A 225 10.29 14.21 2.05
C SER A 225 11.01 13.86 0.76
N SER A 226 12.31 14.18 0.69
CA SER A 226 13.24 13.74 -0.36
C SER A 226 14.56 13.35 0.29
N LEU A 227 15.55 12.88 -0.46
CA LEU A 227 16.87 12.57 0.12
C LEU A 227 17.42 13.71 0.97
N ASP A 228 17.26 14.95 0.51
CA ASP A 228 17.84 16.15 1.11
C ASP A 228 16.88 16.90 2.04
N THR A 229 15.63 16.49 2.08
CA THR A 229 14.59 17.23 2.81
C THR A 229 13.97 16.34 3.88
N PRO A 230 14.21 16.61 5.16
CA PRO A 230 13.49 16.01 6.28
C PRO A 230 12.00 16.25 6.13
N MET A 231 11.18 15.39 6.77
CA MET A 231 9.74 15.42 6.63
C MET A 231 9.17 16.82 6.83
N LEU A 232 8.52 17.32 5.79
CA LEU A 232 7.74 18.56 5.76
C LEU A 232 6.26 18.21 5.83
N VAL A 233 5.48 18.88 6.67
CA VAL A 233 4.03 18.70 6.73
C VAL A 233 3.34 20.01 6.39
N THR A 234 2.47 19.96 5.37
CA THR A 234 1.70 21.13 4.90
C THR A 234 0.21 20.84 4.91
N LEU A 235 -0.57 21.87 5.14
CA LEU A 235 -2.02 21.90 4.85
C LEU A 235 -2.22 22.56 3.49
N ASN A 236 -2.93 21.91 2.61
CA ASN A 236 -3.15 22.36 1.23
C ASN A 236 -4.66 22.32 0.90
N ASP A 237 -5.07 23.17 -0.04
CA ASP A 237 -6.38 23.01 -0.68
C ASP A 237 -6.32 21.98 -1.82
N ASN A 238 -7.47 21.65 -2.37
CA ASN A 238 -7.60 20.65 -3.43
C ASN A 238 -7.15 21.12 -4.82
N SER A 239 -6.62 22.34 -4.93
CA SER A 239 -5.89 22.82 -6.11
C SER A 239 -4.38 22.60 -6.02
N GLY A 240 -3.89 22.16 -4.86
CA GLY A 240 -2.47 22.00 -4.55
C GLY A 240 -1.80 23.23 -3.95
N LYS A 241 -2.55 24.31 -3.68
CA LYS A 241 -2.03 25.51 -3.02
C LYS A 241 -1.79 25.22 -1.54
N THR A 242 -0.57 25.48 -1.08
CA THR A 242 -0.25 25.39 0.35
C THR A 242 -0.88 26.57 1.11
N LEU A 243 -1.72 26.23 2.08
CA LEU A 243 -2.38 27.19 2.96
C LEU A 243 -1.55 27.46 4.21
N LYS A 244 -0.90 26.40 4.74
CA LYS A 244 -0.08 26.50 5.94
C LYS A 244 0.98 25.41 5.96
N THR A 245 2.20 25.77 6.36
CA THR A 245 3.22 24.80 6.75
C THR A 245 3.08 24.51 8.24
N LEU A 246 2.95 23.23 8.58
CA LEU A 246 2.73 22.76 9.95
C LEU A 246 4.03 22.30 10.61
N ILE A 247 4.90 21.62 9.86
CA ILE A 247 6.19 21.12 10.32
C ILE A 247 7.24 21.39 9.24
N THR A 248 8.35 22.05 9.62
CA THR A 248 9.50 22.35 8.75
C THR A 248 10.73 21.54 9.09
N ASN A 249 10.81 21.03 10.32
CA ASN A 249 11.99 20.38 10.89
C ASN A 249 13.27 21.24 10.89
N ASP A 250 13.13 22.57 11.00
CA ASP A 250 14.29 23.47 10.96
C ASP A 250 15.26 23.26 12.14
N ALA A 251 14.74 22.97 13.34
CA ALA A 251 15.57 22.62 14.48
C ALA A 251 16.44 21.36 14.23
N LEU A 252 15.84 20.34 13.58
CA LEU A 252 16.56 19.14 13.16
C LEU A 252 17.67 19.47 12.15
N LYS A 253 17.36 20.28 11.13
CA LYS A 253 18.34 20.73 10.12
C LYS A 253 19.49 21.48 10.78
N GLN A 254 19.17 22.38 11.71
CA GLN A 254 20.19 23.12 12.47
C GLN A 254 21.08 22.20 13.31
N THR A 255 20.48 21.23 14.00
CA THR A 255 21.26 20.23 14.75
C THR A 255 22.19 19.44 13.83
N LEU A 256 21.65 18.95 12.70
CA LEU A 256 22.43 18.15 11.75
C LEU A 256 23.53 18.93 11.04
N SER A 257 23.41 20.24 10.91
CA SER A 257 24.49 21.07 10.33
C SER A 257 25.78 21.06 11.14
N GLY A 258 25.74 20.68 12.42
CA GLY A 258 26.87 20.47 13.26
C GLY A 258 27.59 19.11 13.14
N TYR A 259 27.05 18.22 12.30
CA TYR A 259 27.56 16.86 12.10
C TYR A 259 27.92 16.62 10.63
N ALA A 260 28.97 15.84 10.42
CA ALA A 260 29.34 15.34 9.12
C ALA A 260 28.47 14.10 8.81
N VAL A 261 27.30 14.34 8.23
CA VAL A 261 26.32 13.27 7.92
C VAL A 261 26.58 12.72 6.52
N PRO A 262 26.86 11.40 6.38
CA PRO A 262 26.97 10.77 5.08
C PRO A 262 25.65 10.91 4.29
N GLN A 263 25.75 11.20 2.99
CA GLN A 263 24.62 11.43 2.12
C GLN A 263 24.32 10.21 1.26
N LYS A 264 23.03 9.96 0.97
CA LYS A 264 22.60 8.97 -0.01
C LYS A 264 22.74 9.54 -1.43
N GLU A 265 23.24 8.72 -2.34
CA GLU A 265 23.36 9.05 -3.76
C GLU A 265 22.60 7.99 -4.58
N PHE A 266 21.70 8.39 -5.47
CA PHE A 266 21.09 7.46 -6.41
C PHE A 266 22.05 7.09 -7.53
N PHE A 267 21.96 5.85 -7.98
CA PHE A 267 22.61 5.36 -9.17
C PHE A 267 21.68 4.41 -9.93
N THR A 268 22.03 4.14 -11.18
CA THR A 268 21.36 3.13 -11.98
C THR A 268 22.37 2.15 -12.53
N PHE A 269 21.96 0.90 -12.65
CA PHE A 269 22.76 -0.14 -13.28
C PHE A 269 21.87 -1.03 -14.16
N GLN A 270 22.47 -1.81 -15.00
CA GLN A 270 21.77 -2.73 -15.90
C GLN A 270 22.11 -4.16 -15.52
N THR A 271 21.08 -5.00 -15.44
CA THR A 271 21.24 -6.44 -15.23
C THR A 271 21.80 -7.10 -16.48
N THR A 272 22.24 -8.34 -16.37
CA THR A 272 22.70 -9.15 -17.52
C THR A 272 21.64 -9.29 -18.61
N ASP A 273 20.36 -9.28 -18.21
CA ASP A 273 19.21 -9.37 -19.11
C ASP A 273 18.78 -8.01 -19.70
N GLY A 274 19.55 -6.96 -19.45
CA GLY A 274 19.30 -5.62 -19.99
C GLY A 274 18.28 -4.78 -19.21
N VAL A 275 17.79 -5.25 -18.06
CA VAL A 275 16.83 -4.51 -17.24
C VAL A 275 17.55 -3.41 -16.45
N LYS A 276 17.06 -2.17 -16.58
CA LYS A 276 17.59 -1.03 -15.82
C LYS A 276 17.00 -0.99 -14.43
N LEU A 277 17.85 -1.07 -13.42
CA LEU A 277 17.49 -0.99 -11.99
C LEU A 277 18.03 0.28 -11.37
N ASN A 278 17.36 0.73 -10.30
CA ASN A 278 17.81 1.84 -9.48
C ASN A 278 18.39 1.31 -8.17
N GLY A 279 19.42 1.99 -7.69
CA GLY A 279 20.01 1.75 -6.39
C GLY A 279 20.29 3.08 -5.68
N TRP A 280 20.60 3.02 -4.42
CA TRP A 280 21.26 4.13 -3.72
C TRP A 280 22.51 3.61 -3.01
N MET A 281 23.49 4.49 -2.87
CA MET A 281 24.69 4.21 -2.09
C MET A 281 24.92 5.30 -1.06
N MET A 282 25.62 4.96 -0.01
CA MET A 282 26.11 5.90 1.00
C MET A 282 27.59 5.66 1.20
N LYS A 283 28.38 6.69 0.97
CA LYS A 283 29.82 6.66 1.14
C LYS A 283 30.23 7.27 2.49
N PRO A 284 31.35 6.86 3.08
CA PRO A 284 31.94 7.55 4.22
C PRO A 284 32.16 9.04 3.93
N VAL A 285 32.01 9.90 4.96
CA VAL A 285 32.18 11.36 4.80
C VAL A 285 33.49 11.73 4.15
N ASN A 286 34.59 11.04 4.56
CA ASN A 286 35.94 11.27 4.03
C ASN A 286 36.32 10.25 2.95
N PHE A 287 35.34 9.90 2.08
CA PHE A 287 35.56 8.94 1.00
C PHE A 287 36.64 9.42 0.03
N SER A 288 37.56 8.51 -0.30
CA SER A 288 38.61 8.72 -1.31
C SER A 288 38.59 7.53 -2.28
N ALA A 289 38.52 7.78 -3.57
CA ALA A 289 38.54 6.75 -4.61
C ALA A 289 39.89 5.97 -4.64
N SER A 290 40.94 6.49 -4.02
CA SER A 290 42.25 5.83 -3.89
C SER A 290 42.31 4.79 -2.75
N LYS A 291 41.31 4.74 -1.88
CA LYS A 291 41.22 3.83 -0.74
C LYS A 291 40.20 2.71 -1.00
N LYS A 292 40.42 1.59 -0.32
CA LYS A 292 39.44 0.48 -0.25
C LYS A 292 38.65 0.61 1.03
N TYR A 293 37.33 0.36 0.90
CA TYR A 293 36.40 0.40 2.02
C TYR A 293 35.64 -0.92 2.15
N PRO A 294 35.31 -1.37 3.35
CA PRO A 294 34.34 -2.43 3.51
C PRO A 294 33.00 -1.99 2.88
N VAL A 295 32.33 -2.91 2.22
CA VAL A 295 31.02 -2.65 1.59
C VAL A 295 30.00 -3.56 2.21
N LEU A 296 28.87 -2.99 2.66
CA LEU A 296 27.69 -3.73 3.02
C LEU A 296 26.63 -3.51 1.94
N MET A 297 26.16 -4.59 1.34
CA MET A 297 25.07 -4.57 0.39
C MET A 297 23.80 -5.06 1.09
N TYR A 298 22.72 -4.30 0.98
CA TYR A 298 21.40 -4.70 1.44
C TYR A 298 20.46 -4.79 0.26
N GLN A 299 19.65 -5.85 0.23
CA GLN A 299 18.72 -6.07 -0.86
C GLN A 299 17.51 -6.83 -0.31
N TYR A 300 16.33 -6.42 -0.74
CA TYR A 300 15.10 -7.16 -0.54
C TYR A 300 14.27 -7.12 -1.82
N SER A 301 14.09 -8.30 -2.46
CA SER A 301 13.45 -8.44 -3.78
C SER A 301 12.09 -9.15 -3.70
N GLY A 302 11.40 -9.05 -2.59
CA GLY A 302 10.03 -9.59 -2.47
C GLY A 302 9.06 -8.83 -3.39
N PRO A 303 8.05 -9.51 -3.95
CA PRO A 303 7.06 -8.88 -4.82
C PRO A 303 6.38 -7.69 -4.16
N GLY A 304 6.28 -6.57 -4.88
CA GLY A 304 5.66 -5.34 -4.37
C GLY A 304 6.49 -4.58 -3.31
N SER A 305 7.69 -5.05 -2.96
CA SER A 305 8.60 -4.37 -2.06
C SER A 305 9.50 -3.40 -2.81
N GLN A 306 9.61 -2.17 -2.33
CA GLN A 306 10.50 -1.16 -2.91
C GLN A 306 11.40 -0.58 -1.82
N GLN A 307 12.73 -0.74 -1.99
CA GLN A 307 13.74 -0.25 -1.05
C GLN A 307 14.37 1.07 -1.49
N VAL A 308 14.33 1.38 -2.77
CA VAL A 308 14.96 2.56 -3.36
C VAL A 308 13.89 3.64 -3.57
N LEU A 309 13.85 4.61 -2.65
CA LEU A 309 12.88 5.69 -2.65
C LEU A 309 13.55 7.05 -2.38
N ASP A 310 13.04 8.09 -3.03
CA ASP A 310 13.41 9.49 -2.78
C ASP A 310 12.72 9.97 -1.50
N THR A 311 13.31 9.60 -0.36
CA THR A 311 12.80 9.91 0.98
C THR A 311 13.95 10.11 1.94
N TRP A 312 13.78 11.03 2.88
CA TRP A 312 14.76 11.33 3.90
C TRP A 312 14.78 10.27 5.00
N GLY A 313 15.96 10.03 5.55
CA GLY A 313 16.12 9.21 6.75
C GLY A 313 17.57 9.16 7.20
N ILE A 314 17.74 9.22 8.53
CA ILE A 314 18.99 8.90 9.23
C ILE A 314 18.71 7.61 9.99
N SER A 315 19.56 6.63 9.78
CA SER A 315 19.35 5.29 10.32
C SER A 315 20.70 4.62 10.60
N TRP A 316 20.66 3.34 10.81
CA TRP A 316 21.84 2.53 11.04
C TRP A 316 22.86 2.62 9.88
N GLU A 317 22.42 2.73 8.64
CA GLU A 317 23.30 2.88 7.47
C GLU A 317 24.13 4.17 7.54
N THR A 318 23.52 5.27 8.01
CA THR A 318 24.21 6.55 8.21
C THR A 318 25.29 6.42 9.27
N TYR A 319 24.99 5.74 10.37
CA TYR A 319 25.96 5.47 11.43
C TYR A 319 27.13 4.61 10.93
N MET A 320 26.86 3.52 10.22
CA MET A 320 27.91 2.66 9.67
C MET A 320 28.78 3.39 8.65
N ALA A 321 28.20 4.24 7.81
CA ALA A 321 28.94 5.04 6.86
C ALA A 321 29.83 6.08 7.58
N SER A 322 29.40 6.63 8.71
CA SER A 322 30.25 7.50 9.54
C SER A 322 31.46 6.78 10.15
N LEU A 323 31.37 5.45 10.31
CA LEU A 323 32.46 4.60 10.77
C LEU A 323 33.38 4.10 9.65
N GLY A 324 33.17 4.52 8.40
CA GLY A 324 34.02 4.17 7.28
C GLY A 324 33.54 2.96 6.46
N ILE A 325 32.30 2.50 6.60
CA ILE A 325 31.72 1.41 5.85
C ILE A 325 30.85 1.99 4.73
N SER A 326 31.10 1.60 3.49
CA SER A 326 30.23 1.96 2.37
C SER A 326 28.97 1.08 2.37
N TRP A 327 27.81 1.68 2.08
CA TRP A 327 26.51 1.02 2.05
C TRP A 327 25.88 1.10 0.65
N TYR A 328 25.28 -0.01 0.19
CA TYR A 328 24.60 -0.12 -1.10
C TYR A 328 23.24 -0.83 -0.96
N VAL A 329 22.22 -0.32 -1.66
CA VAL A 329 20.89 -0.93 -1.73
C VAL A 329 20.40 -0.99 -3.17
#